data_cb22e8b31a8201ece0705d90e9406c6d
#
_entry.id   cb22e8b31a8201ece0705d90e9406c6d
#
_cell.length_a   1.000
_cell.length_b   1.000
_cell.length_c   1.000
_cell.angle_alpha   90.00
_cell.angle_beta   90.00
_cell.angle_gamma   90.00
#
_symmetry.space_group_name_H-M   'P 1'
#
loop_
_entity.id
_entity.type
_entity.pdbx_description
1 polymer ?
#
loop_
_entity_poly.entity_id
_entity_poly.type
_entity_poly.pdbx_seq_one_letter_code
_entity_poly.pdbx_strand_id
1 'polypeptide(L)'
;MRLKDWLKTGAVHALCAIGGSFLYGVMMKLMDAEFEFSTFIEVSVIYLVFFGAFMSLVLIFAVQKQNLPLALSFGATRKEAFWGMQCYRIVYAVLIMAAAAMMLLLTEEPYGMAAVLLPIGLAAVLLLGAIGSVGGVMGIRYGKGAAIATGVMMGIVSIGIGIFAGIWMVKHGPIGGLPEWILWLAPAAGLTAHIGSMVLEYKTIYKYNVKL
;
A
#
# COMPACT_ATOMS: atom_id res chain seq x y z
N MET A 1 11.40 -16.04 -13.05
CA MET A 1 11.29 -14.57 -12.83
C MET A 1 12.48 -14.16 -11.99
N ARG A 2 13.36 -13.30 -12.49
CA ARG A 2 14.58 -12.87 -11.78
C ARG A 2 14.25 -11.75 -10.79
N LEU A 3 15.10 -11.51 -9.80
CA LEU A 3 14.91 -10.44 -8.82
C LEU A 3 14.67 -9.07 -9.47
N LYS A 4 15.39 -8.77 -10.56
CA LYS A 4 15.22 -7.52 -11.34
C LYS A 4 13.80 -7.34 -11.88
N ASP A 5 13.10 -8.43 -12.22
CA ASP A 5 11.74 -8.37 -12.75
C ASP A 5 10.75 -7.98 -11.65
N TRP A 6 10.97 -8.47 -10.43
CA TRP A 6 10.18 -8.09 -9.25
C TRP A 6 10.37 -6.62 -8.88
N LEU A 7 11.62 -6.14 -8.91
CA LEU A 7 11.94 -4.73 -8.66
C LEU A 7 11.29 -3.83 -9.70
N LYS A 8 11.40 -4.19 -10.99
CA LYS A 8 10.76 -3.46 -12.09
C LYS A 8 9.25 -3.41 -11.94
N THR A 9 8.62 -4.53 -11.62
CA THR A 9 7.17 -4.60 -11.42
C THR A 9 6.74 -3.71 -10.25
N GLY A 10 7.46 -3.72 -9.12
CA GLY A 10 7.20 -2.85 -7.99
C GLY A 10 7.31 -1.36 -8.35
N ALA A 11 8.35 -1.00 -9.10
CA ALA A 11 8.55 0.37 -9.56
C ALA A 11 7.44 0.84 -10.52
N VAL A 12 7.06 0.00 -11.50
CA VAL A 12 5.98 0.32 -12.45
C VAL A 12 4.65 0.52 -11.70
N HIS A 13 4.31 -0.37 -10.77
CA HIS A 13 3.07 -0.25 -9.99
C HIS A 13 3.08 1.00 -9.10
N ALA A 14 4.21 1.35 -8.48
CA ALA A 14 4.33 2.58 -7.72
C ALA A 14 4.16 3.83 -8.61
N LEU A 15 4.80 3.86 -9.78
CA LEU A 15 4.64 4.95 -10.74
C LEU A 15 3.20 5.09 -11.24
N CYS A 16 2.50 3.98 -11.47
CA CYS A 16 1.07 4.01 -11.81
C CYS A 16 0.21 4.59 -10.67
N ALA A 17 0.52 4.23 -9.42
CA ALA A 17 -0.19 4.77 -8.27
C ALA A 17 0.08 6.28 -8.08
N ILE A 18 1.32 6.71 -8.24
CA ILE A 18 1.71 8.12 -8.20
C ILE A 18 1.01 8.92 -9.31
N GLY A 19 1.09 8.44 -10.55
CA GLY A 19 0.42 9.07 -11.69
C GLY A 19 -1.10 9.14 -11.53
N GLY A 20 -1.72 8.07 -11.04
CA GLY A 20 -3.16 8.03 -10.77
C GLY A 20 -3.60 9.03 -9.70
N SER A 21 -2.82 9.15 -8.63
CA SER A 21 -3.06 10.13 -7.55
C SER A 21 -2.96 11.56 -8.05
N PHE A 22 -1.95 11.84 -8.87
CA PHE A 22 -1.76 13.17 -9.47
C PHE A 22 -2.91 13.52 -10.43
N LEU A 23 -3.30 12.60 -11.31
CA LEU A 23 -4.44 12.79 -12.20
C LEU A 23 -5.74 13.05 -11.43
N TYR A 24 -5.95 12.32 -10.35
CA TYR A 24 -7.12 12.55 -9.49
C TYR A 24 -7.08 13.93 -8.84
N GLY A 25 -5.91 14.37 -8.33
CA GLY A 25 -5.73 15.73 -7.82
C GLY A 25 -6.07 16.80 -8.86
N VAL A 26 -5.59 16.63 -10.10
CA VAL A 26 -5.95 17.50 -11.24
C VAL A 26 -7.45 17.53 -11.47
N MET A 27 -8.10 16.36 -11.55
CA MET A 27 -9.55 16.29 -11.76
C MET A 27 -10.35 17.02 -10.67
N MET A 28 -9.97 16.82 -9.40
CA MET A 28 -10.66 17.49 -8.29
C MET A 28 -10.51 19.01 -8.37
N LYS A 29 -9.33 19.50 -8.77
CA LYS A 29 -9.06 20.94 -8.90
C LYS A 29 -9.72 21.56 -10.14
N LEU A 30 -9.91 20.83 -11.22
CA LEU A 30 -10.68 21.32 -12.37
C LEU A 30 -12.17 21.55 -12.04
N MET A 31 -12.65 20.93 -10.97
CA MET A 31 -14.02 21.12 -10.46
C MET A 31 -14.13 22.31 -9.48
N ASP A 32 -13.00 22.86 -9.03
CA ASP A 32 -12.92 23.97 -8.08
C ASP A 32 -12.72 25.29 -8.83
N ALA A 33 -13.46 26.33 -8.47
CA ALA A 33 -13.40 27.63 -9.15
C ALA A 33 -12.10 28.41 -8.88
N GLU A 34 -11.42 28.11 -7.77
CA GLU A 34 -10.19 28.78 -7.37
C GLU A 34 -9.00 27.80 -7.41
N PHE A 35 -8.05 28.05 -8.30
CA PHE A 35 -6.81 27.26 -8.40
C PHE A 35 -5.71 27.88 -7.55
N GLU A 36 -5.42 27.25 -6.42
CA GLU A 36 -4.25 27.55 -5.60
C GLU A 36 -3.29 26.35 -5.64
N PHE A 37 -2.04 26.61 -6.06
CA PHE A 37 -1.05 25.56 -6.30
C PHE A 37 -0.69 24.79 -5.01
N SER A 38 -0.55 25.49 -3.87
CA SER A 38 -0.24 24.87 -2.58
C SER A 38 -1.32 23.87 -2.17
N THR A 39 -2.58 24.27 -2.21
CA THR A 39 -3.73 23.41 -1.91
C THR A 39 -3.83 22.22 -2.86
N PHE A 40 -3.51 22.42 -4.14
CA PHE A 40 -3.45 21.31 -5.11
C PHE A 40 -2.40 20.25 -4.71
N ILE A 41 -1.21 20.68 -4.29
CA ILE A 41 -0.16 19.75 -3.85
C ILE A 41 -0.57 19.02 -2.57
N GLU A 42 -1.12 19.73 -1.57
CA GLU A 42 -1.59 19.14 -0.31
C GLU A 42 -2.63 18.03 -0.56
N VAL A 43 -3.66 18.35 -1.33
CA VAL A 43 -4.68 17.38 -1.71
C VAL A 43 -4.07 16.20 -2.44
N SER A 44 -3.17 16.45 -3.39
CA SER A 44 -2.51 15.37 -4.16
C SER A 44 -1.66 14.46 -3.27
N VAL A 45 -0.97 14.98 -2.26
CA VAL A 45 -0.20 14.16 -1.29
C VAL A 45 -1.12 13.28 -0.45
N ILE A 46 -2.22 13.84 0.06
CA ILE A 46 -3.20 13.07 0.83
C ILE A 46 -3.73 11.92 -0.03
N TYR A 47 -4.13 12.19 -1.26
CA TYR A 47 -4.58 11.14 -2.17
C TYR A 47 -3.49 10.13 -2.52
N LEU A 48 -2.24 10.57 -2.70
CA LEU A 48 -1.13 9.67 -2.94
C LEU A 48 -0.95 8.66 -1.80
N VAL A 49 -1.01 9.13 -0.56
CA VAL A 49 -0.88 8.28 0.62
C VAL A 49 -2.05 7.28 0.71
N PHE A 50 -3.28 7.75 0.60
CA PHE A 50 -4.47 6.89 0.69
C PHE A 50 -4.60 5.94 -0.49
N PHE A 51 -4.46 6.44 -1.71
CA PHE A 51 -4.54 5.63 -2.93
C PHE A 51 -3.36 4.66 -3.02
N GLY A 52 -2.16 5.09 -2.67
CA GLY A 52 -0.98 4.23 -2.61
C GLY A 52 -1.15 3.10 -1.59
N ALA A 53 -1.71 3.39 -0.43
CA ALA A 53 -2.02 2.38 0.58
C ALA A 53 -3.10 1.40 0.10
N PHE A 54 -4.18 1.88 -0.50
CA PHE A 54 -5.22 1.03 -1.08
C PHE A 54 -4.68 0.17 -2.21
N MET A 55 -3.89 0.75 -3.11
CA MET A 55 -3.25 0.01 -4.20
C MET A 55 -2.24 -1.02 -3.69
N SER A 56 -1.56 -0.79 -2.56
CA SER A 56 -0.70 -1.81 -1.95
C SER A 56 -1.48 -3.08 -1.61
N LEU A 57 -2.68 -2.94 -1.07
CA LEU A 57 -3.58 -4.07 -0.80
C LEU A 57 -3.91 -4.86 -2.07
N VAL A 58 -4.42 -4.17 -3.09
CA VAL A 58 -4.92 -4.78 -4.34
C VAL A 58 -3.78 -5.39 -5.15
N LEU A 59 -2.71 -4.63 -5.34
CA LEU A 59 -1.59 -5.06 -6.19
C LEU A 59 -0.78 -6.17 -5.55
N ILE A 60 -0.53 -6.12 -4.23
CA ILE A 60 0.19 -7.20 -3.54
C ILE A 60 -0.63 -8.48 -3.58
N PHE A 61 -1.95 -8.41 -3.35
CA PHE A 61 -2.84 -9.55 -3.50
C PHE A 61 -2.79 -10.14 -4.92
N ALA A 62 -2.92 -9.29 -5.96
CA ALA A 62 -2.92 -9.72 -7.36
C ALA A 62 -1.58 -10.33 -7.77
N VAL A 63 -0.48 -9.65 -7.45
CA VAL A 63 0.88 -10.11 -7.77
C VAL A 63 1.17 -11.44 -7.08
N GLN A 64 0.78 -11.59 -5.83
CA GLN A 64 1.01 -12.83 -5.09
C GLN A 64 0.20 -13.98 -5.66
N LYS A 65 -1.07 -13.75 -5.98
CA LYS A 65 -1.94 -14.79 -6.53
C LYS A 65 -1.56 -15.21 -7.95
N GLN A 66 -1.08 -14.28 -8.78
CA GLN A 66 -0.78 -14.53 -10.19
C GLN A 66 0.71 -14.82 -10.43
N ASN A 67 1.58 -13.95 -9.93
CA ASN A 67 3.01 -14.01 -10.28
C ASN A 67 3.77 -15.06 -9.48
N LEU A 68 3.35 -15.37 -8.25
CA LEU A 68 4.03 -16.38 -7.45
C LEU A 68 3.94 -17.78 -8.07
N PRO A 69 2.74 -18.29 -8.45
CA PRO A 69 2.64 -19.57 -9.18
C PRO A 69 3.38 -19.54 -10.51
N LEU A 70 3.29 -18.45 -11.27
CA LEU A 70 4.01 -18.30 -12.53
C LEU A 70 5.52 -18.36 -12.35
N ALA A 71 6.07 -17.65 -11.36
CA ALA A 71 7.50 -17.67 -11.09
C ALA A 71 7.99 -19.09 -10.78
N LEU A 72 7.23 -19.84 -9.99
CA LEU A 72 7.55 -21.23 -9.66
C LEU A 72 7.43 -22.16 -10.88
N SER A 73 6.43 -21.95 -11.76
CA SER A 73 6.27 -22.73 -12.99
C SER A 73 7.39 -22.47 -14.01
N PHE A 74 7.98 -21.28 -14.00
CA PHE A 74 9.15 -20.94 -14.83
C PHE A 74 10.49 -21.29 -14.17
N GLY A 75 10.48 -22.15 -13.15
CA GLY A 75 11.69 -22.70 -12.53
C GLY A 75 12.37 -21.80 -11.50
N ALA A 76 11.70 -20.73 -11.03
CA ALA A 76 12.21 -19.98 -9.88
C ALA A 76 12.22 -20.85 -8.62
N THR A 77 13.27 -20.77 -7.84
CA THR A 77 13.28 -21.44 -6.54
C THR A 77 12.29 -20.76 -5.59
N ARG A 78 11.78 -21.52 -4.62
CA ARG A 78 10.87 -20.96 -3.59
C ARG A 78 11.51 -19.79 -2.83
N LYS A 79 12.83 -19.85 -2.59
CA LYS A 79 13.59 -18.79 -1.96
C LYS A 79 13.62 -17.52 -2.81
N GLU A 80 13.89 -17.65 -4.10
CA GLU A 80 13.88 -16.52 -5.04
C GLU A 80 12.50 -15.90 -5.17
N ALA A 81 11.46 -16.70 -5.26
CA ALA A 81 10.08 -16.22 -5.33
C ALA A 81 9.68 -15.47 -4.05
N PHE A 82 10.01 -16.00 -2.86
CA PHE A 82 9.75 -15.34 -1.59
C PHE A 82 10.47 -13.99 -1.49
N TRP A 83 11.79 -13.97 -1.71
CA TRP A 83 12.56 -12.72 -1.62
C TRP A 83 12.18 -11.73 -2.72
N GLY A 84 11.83 -12.20 -3.90
CA GLY A 84 11.31 -11.35 -4.97
C GLY A 84 10.04 -10.62 -4.54
N MET A 85 9.10 -11.32 -3.90
CA MET A 85 7.88 -10.69 -3.34
C MET A 85 8.20 -9.65 -2.26
N GLN A 86 9.15 -9.93 -1.35
CA GLN A 86 9.52 -8.95 -0.34
C GLN A 86 10.16 -7.71 -0.97
N CYS A 87 11.08 -7.88 -1.92
CA CYS A 87 11.68 -6.78 -2.65
C CYS A 87 10.63 -5.93 -3.40
N TYR A 88 9.66 -6.56 -4.05
CA TYR A 88 8.54 -5.87 -4.67
C TYR A 88 7.80 -4.96 -3.68
N ARG A 89 7.43 -5.48 -2.50
CA ARG A 89 6.68 -4.75 -1.46
C ARG A 89 7.48 -3.57 -0.92
N ILE A 90 8.77 -3.79 -0.64
CA ILE A 90 9.67 -2.74 -0.13
C ILE A 90 9.83 -1.63 -1.17
N VAL A 91 10.11 -1.97 -2.43
CA VAL A 91 10.28 -0.98 -3.50
C VAL A 91 9.01 -0.16 -3.69
N TYR A 92 7.84 -0.82 -3.71
CA TYR A 92 6.57 -0.14 -3.80
C TYR A 92 6.37 0.86 -2.65
N ALA A 93 6.55 0.42 -1.40
CA ALA A 93 6.38 1.27 -0.23
C ALA A 93 7.36 2.45 -0.22
N VAL A 94 8.65 2.19 -0.51
CA VAL A 94 9.68 3.23 -0.55
C VAL A 94 9.38 4.29 -1.61
N LEU A 95 8.96 3.89 -2.81
CA LEU A 95 8.67 4.84 -3.88
C LEU A 95 7.43 5.69 -3.58
N ILE A 96 6.36 5.11 -3.03
CA ILE A 96 5.17 5.87 -2.62
C ILE A 96 5.55 6.89 -1.53
N MET A 97 6.29 6.45 -0.51
CA MET A 97 6.66 7.34 0.60
C MET A 97 7.67 8.42 0.17
N ALA A 98 8.61 8.08 -0.73
CA ALA A 98 9.55 9.05 -1.27
C ALA A 98 8.84 10.11 -2.14
N ALA A 99 7.87 9.70 -2.97
CA ALA A 99 7.06 10.63 -3.74
C ALA A 99 6.23 11.54 -2.83
N ALA A 100 5.59 11.00 -1.80
CA ALA A 100 4.85 11.80 -0.82
C ALA A 100 5.76 12.81 -0.11
N ALA A 101 6.94 12.38 0.34
CA ALA A 101 7.90 13.26 0.98
C ALA A 101 8.39 14.38 0.06
N MET A 102 8.68 14.06 -1.22
CA MET A 102 9.10 15.07 -2.19
C MET A 102 7.98 16.09 -2.49
N MET A 103 6.73 15.62 -2.61
CA MET A 103 5.60 16.53 -2.83
C MET A 103 5.34 17.43 -1.61
N LEU A 104 5.51 16.91 -0.39
CA LEU A 104 5.34 17.72 0.83
C LEU A 104 6.33 18.89 0.90
N LEU A 105 7.53 18.75 0.33
CA LEU A 105 8.50 19.88 0.27
C LEU A 105 8.00 21.05 -0.59
N LEU A 106 6.95 20.86 -1.38
CA LEU A 106 6.35 21.89 -2.23
C LEU A 106 5.14 22.56 -1.56
N THR A 107 4.77 22.15 -0.35
CA THR A 107 3.69 22.76 0.45
C THR A 107 4.21 23.91 1.31
N GLU A 108 3.31 24.76 1.79
CA GLU A 108 3.69 25.92 2.63
C GLU A 108 4.15 25.50 4.03
N GLU A 109 3.56 24.43 4.58
CA GLU A 109 3.93 23.89 5.90
C GLU A 109 4.45 22.44 5.81
N PRO A 110 5.60 22.21 5.14
CA PRO A 110 6.06 20.86 4.81
C PRO A 110 6.33 20.01 6.06
N TYR A 111 6.88 20.59 7.12
CA TYR A 111 7.27 19.82 8.31
C TYR A 111 6.08 19.39 9.16
N GLY A 112 5.05 20.23 9.30
CA GLY A 112 3.84 19.91 10.05
C GLY A 112 3.07 18.75 9.40
N MET A 113 2.85 18.85 8.10
CA MET A 113 2.17 17.80 7.34
C MET A 113 3.00 16.50 7.25
N ALA A 114 4.31 16.61 7.03
CA ALA A 114 5.20 15.46 6.93
C ALA A 114 5.23 14.65 8.24
N ALA A 115 5.27 15.32 9.39
CA ALA A 115 5.30 14.67 10.70
C ALA A 115 4.07 13.78 10.96
N VAL A 116 2.93 14.07 10.33
CA VAL A 116 1.69 13.31 10.48
C VAL A 116 1.47 12.34 9.31
N LEU A 117 1.56 12.83 8.08
CA LEU A 117 1.21 12.02 6.90
C LEU A 117 2.21 10.91 6.59
N LEU A 118 3.51 11.13 6.83
CA LEU A 118 4.50 10.11 6.51
C LEU A 118 4.42 8.89 7.45
N PRO A 119 4.35 9.02 8.79
CA PRO A 119 4.18 7.87 9.66
C PRO A 119 2.87 7.12 9.42
N ILE A 120 1.76 7.84 9.27
CA ILE A 120 0.44 7.22 9.01
C ILE A 120 0.42 6.56 7.64
N GLY A 121 0.95 7.22 6.62
CA GLY A 121 1.05 6.67 5.26
C GLY A 121 1.88 5.40 5.21
N LEU A 122 3.04 5.39 5.86
CA LEU A 122 3.88 4.21 5.96
C LEU A 122 3.14 3.07 6.66
N ALA A 123 2.49 3.36 7.80
CA ALA A 123 1.68 2.38 8.51
C ALA A 123 0.58 1.80 7.62
N ALA A 124 -0.15 2.65 6.90
CA ALA A 124 -1.24 2.24 6.03
C ALA A 124 -0.74 1.36 4.86
N VAL A 125 0.33 1.77 4.17
CA VAL A 125 0.93 0.99 3.07
C VAL A 125 1.41 -0.38 3.55
N LEU A 126 2.08 -0.44 4.70
CA LEU A 126 2.57 -1.70 5.27
C LEU A 126 1.43 -2.60 5.75
N LEU A 127 0.46 -2.06 6.47
CA LEU A 127 -0.68 -2.80 7.00
C LEU A 127 -1.56 -3.35 5.87
N LEU A 128 -1.98 -2.50 4.94
CA LEU A 128 -2.82 -2.91 3.82
C LEU A 128 -2.07 -3.86 2.89
N GLY A 129 -0.77 -3.64 2.68
CA GLY A 129 0.08 -4.58 1.97
C GLY A 129 0.21 -5.93 2.66
N ALA A 130 0.27 -5.96 3.99
CA ALA A 130 0.27 -7.20 4.77
C ALA A 130 -1.06 -7.97 4.60
N ILE A 131 -2.19 -7.26 4.67
CA ILE A 131 -3.53 -7.83 4.45
C ILE A 131 -3.63 -8.39 3.02
N GLY A 132 -3.18 -7.64 2.01
CA GLY A 132 -3.14 -8.09 0.60
C GLY A 132 -2.32 -9.37 0.42
N SER A 133 -1.18 -9.43 1.09
CA SER A 133 -0.31 -10.61 1.09
C SER A 133 -0.99 -11.83 1.72
N VAL A 134 -1.56 -11.69 2.91
CA VAL A 134 -2.30 -12.79 3.57
C VAL A 134 -3.43 -13.29 2.66
N GLY A 135 -4.17 -12.36 2.06
CA GLY A 135 -5.24 -12.70 1.11
C GLY A 135 -4.75 -13.47 -0.11
N GLY A 136 -3.64 -13.05 -0.71
CA GLY A 136 -3.02 -13.73 -1.83
C GLY A 136 -2.61 -15.17 -1.48
N VAL A 137 -1.96 -15.36 -0.32
CA VAL A 137 -1.58 -16.67 0.21
C VAL A 137 -2.80 -17.57 0.45
N MET A 138 -3.85 -17.01 1.08
CA MET A 138 -5.10 -17.75 1.31
C MET A 138 -5.76 -18.16 0.00
N GLY A 139 -5.73 -17.28 -1.01
CA GLY A 139 -6.24 -17.59 -2.35
C GLY A 139 -5.49 -18.73 -3.04
N ILE A 140 -4.18 -18.81 -2.88
CA ILE A 140 -3.35 -19.91 -3.41
C ILE A 140 -3.64 -21.20 -2.65
N ARG A 141 -3.78 -21.13 -1.33
CA ARG A 141 -3.94 -22.30 -0.47
C ARG A 141 -5.34 -22.93 -0.54
N TYR A 142 -6.38 -22.10 -0.52
CA TYR A 142 -7.77 -22.55 -0.36
C TYR A 142 -8.63 -22.31 -1.60
N GLY A 143 -8.04 -21.78 -2.68
CA GLY A 143 -8.70 -21.61 -3.96
C GLY A 143 -9.60 -20.37 -4.05
N LYS A 144 -10.48 -20.37 -5.08
CA LYS A 144 -11.28 -19.19 -5.47
C LYS A 144 -12.18 -18.68 -4.36
N GLY A 145 -12.81 -19.56 -3.58
CA GLY A 145 -13.72 -19.16 -2.50
C GLY A 145 -13.03 -18.35 -1.41
N ALA A 146 -11.85 -18.78 -0.96
CA ALA A 146 -11.06 -18.05 0.01
C ALA A 146 -10.55 -16.71 -0.54
N ALA A 147 -10.17 -16.67 -1.82
CA ALA A 147 -9.77 -15.44 -2.48
C ALA A 147 -10.92 -14.42 -2.52
N ILE A 148 -12.14 -14.84 -2.84
CA ILE A 148 -13.33 -13.99 -2.86
C ILE A 148 -13.66 -13.50 -1.43
N ALA A 149 -13.70 -14.41 -0.45
CA ALA A 149 -13.97 -14.05 0.94
C ALA A 149 -12.96 -13.03 1.46
N THR A 150 -11.66 -13.24 1.19
CA THR A 150 -10.62 -12.29 1.57
C THR A 150 -10.78 -10.96 0.85
N GLY A 151 -11.11 -10.96 -0.45
CA GLY A 151 -11.37 -9.74 -1.21
C GLY A 151 -12.55 -8.94 -0.65
N VAL A 152 -13.64 -9.60 -0.26
CA VAL A 152 -14.80 -8.96 0.38
C VAL A 152 -14.42 -8.36 1.74
N MET A 153 -13.72 -9.13 2.58
CA MET A 153 -13.23 -8.61 3.87
C MET A 153 -12.31 -7.40 3.70
N MET A 154 -11.41 -7.45 2.71
CA MET A 154 -10.53 -6.33 2.38
C MET A 154 -11.33 -5.10 1.95
N GLY A 155 -12.35 -5.26 1.13
CA GLY A 155 -13.24 -4.18 0.72
C GLY A 155 -13.93 -3.53 1.94
N ILE A 156 -14.49 -4.34 2.83
CA ILE A 156 -15.15 -3.86 4.06
C ILE A 156 -14.18 -3.08 4.95
N VAL A 157 -12.98 -3.63 5.18
CA VAL A 157 -11.93 -2.96 5.99
C VAL A 157 -11.51 -1.64 5.36
N SER A 158 -11.28 -1.62 4.04
CA SER A 158 -10.87 -0.40 3.33
C SER A 158 -11.94 0.69 3.37
N ILE A 159 -13.21 0.32 3.19
CA ILE A 159 -14.36 1.23 3.29
C ILE A 159 -14.47 1.75 4.73
N GLY A 160 -14.35 0.88 5.73
CA GLY A 160 -14.38 1.26 7.14
C GLY A 160 -13.29 2.27 7.51
N ILE A 161 -12.05 2.02 7.07
CA ILE A 161 -10.93 2.96 7.27
C ILE A 161 -11.20 4.29 6.56
N GLY A 162 -11.70 4.26 5.32
CA GLY A 162 -12.03 5.46 4.55
C GLY A 162 -13.12 6.31 5.22
N ILE A 163 -14.19 5.68 5.69
CA ILE A 163 -15.27 6.37 6.42
C ILE A 163 -14.74 6.96 7.72
N PHE A 164 -13.98 6.18 8.50
CA PHE A 164 -13.40 6.67 9.76
C PHE A 164 -12.48 7.85 9.54
N ALA A 165 -11.56 7.76 8.57
CA ALA A 165 -10.66 8.84 8.20
C ALA A 165 -11.43 10.09 7.75
N GLY A 166 -12.47 9.91 6.92
CA GLY A 166 -13.32 11.01 6.46
C GLY A 166 -14.05 11.71 7.61
N ILE A 167 -14.68 10.97 8.52
CA ILE A 167 -15.36 11.53 9.70
C ILE A 167 -14.35 12.25 10.60
N TRP A 168 -13.16 11.67 10.79
CA TRP A 168 -12.11 12.28 11.60
C TRP A 168 -11.65 13.62 11.01
N MET A 169 -11.36 13.66 9.71
CA MET A 169 -10.95 14.87 9.00
C MET A 169 -11.99 15.98 9.08
N VAL A 170 -13.27 15.64 8.95
CA VAL A 170 -14.37 16.62 9.05
C VAL A 170 -14.45 17.21 10.45
N LYS A 171 -14.19 16.43 11.51
CA LYS A 171 -14.31 16.89 12.90
C LYS A 171 -13.10 17.66 13.41
N HIS A 172 -11.90 17.33 12.97
CA HIS A 172 -10.65 17.81 13.58
C HIS A 172 -9.73 18.52 12.58
N GLY A 173 -10.14 18.62 11.32
CA GLY A 173 -9.28 19.07 10.22
C GLY A 173 -8.27 18.01 9.78
N PRO A 174 -7.60 18.22 8.66
CA PRO A 174 -6.73 17.21 8.03
C PRO A 174 -5.53 16.80 8.88
N ILE A 175 -5.11 17.64 9.83
CA ILE A 175 -3.89 17.42 10.64
C ILE A 175 -4.18 17.56 12.14
N GLY A 176 -5.37 18.11 12.52
CA GLY A 176 -5.69 18.46 13.91
C GLY A 176 -6.09 17.25 14.76
N GLY A 177 -5.56 17.22 16.01
CA GLY A 177 -6.11 16.39 17.08
C GLY A 177 -5.69 14.93 17.15
N LEU A 178 -4.73 14.47 16.33
CA LEU A 178 -4.15 13.14 16.52
C LEU A 178 -3.19 13.14 17.72
N PRO A 179 -3.41 12.29 18.73
CA PRO A 179 -2.46 12.13 19.82
C PRO A 179 -1.08 11.71 19.29
N GLU A 180 -0.02 12.31 19.79
CA GLU A 180 1.36 12.03 19.33
C GLU A 180 1.74 10.55 19.39
N TRP A 181 1.22 9.81 20.37
CA TRP A 181 1.49 8.39 20.49
C TRP A 181 1.00 7.56 19.29
N ILE A 182 -0.05 8.01 18.59
CA ILE A 182 -0.55 7.34 17.37
C ILE A 182 0.48 7.41 16.26
N LEU A 183 1.23 8.53 16.16
CA LEU A 183 2.27 8.72 15.14
C LEU A 183 3.41 7.70 15.27
N TRP A 184 3.66 7.21 16.47
CA TRP A 184 4.68 6.21 16.74
C TRP A 184 4.13 4.78 16.71
N LEU A 185 2.95 4.56 17.26
CA LEU A 185 2.34 3.22 17.30
C LEU A 185 1.85 2.75 15.93
N ALA A 186 1.37 3.64 15.08
CA ALA A 186 0.86 3.24 13.77
C ALA A 186 1.96 2.61 12.88
N PRO A 187 3.15 3.20 12.69
CA PRO A 187 4.24 2.56 11.96
C PRO A 187 4.71 1.25 12.59
N ALA A 188 4.77 1.18 13.93
CA ALA A 188 5.13 -0.05 14.64
C ALA A 188 4.11 -1.17 14.39
N ALA A 189 2.82 -0.87 14.40
CA ALA A 189 1.77 -1.81 14.06
C ALA A 189 1.85 -2.26 12.59
N GLY A 190 2.09 -1.33 11.67
CA GLY A 190 2.31 -1.63 10.25
C GLY A 190 3.51 -2.56 10.03
N LEU A 191 4.63 -2.30 10.68
CA LEU A 191 5.83 -3.15 10.61
C LEU A 191 5.56 -4.54 11.21
N THR A 192 4.89 -4.62 12.34
CA THR A 192 4.53 -5.89 12.98
C THR A 192 3.62 -6.73 12.08
N ALA A 193 2.60 -6.11 11.48
CA ALA A 193 1.73 -6.77 10.51
C ALA A 193 2.51 -7.23 9.27
N HIS A 194 3.44 -6.41 8.77
CA HIS A 194 4.29 -6.77 7.63
C HIS A 194 5.16 -7.99 7.95
N ILE A 195 5.86 -8.00 9.09
CA ILE A 195 6.69 -9.14 9.54
C ILE A 195 5.82 -10.38 9.74
N GLY A 196 4.65 -10.25 10.37
CA GLY A 196 3.70 -11.36 10.54
C GLY A 196 3.27 -11.96 9.21
N SER A 197 2.96 -11.12 8.21
CA SER A 197 2.61 -11.58 6.86
C SER A 197 3.78 -12.30 6.18
N MET A 198 5.03 -11.81 6.33
CA MET A 198 6.23 -12.46 5.80
C MET A 198 6.42 -13.88 6.36
N VAL A 199 6.22 -14.04 7.68
CA VAL A 199 6.31 -15.36 8.33
C VAL A 199 5.25 -16.32 7.78
N LEU A 200 4.04 -15.82 7.56
CA LEU A 200 2.94 -16.61 7.04
C LEU A 200 3.16 -17.00 5.58
N GLU A 201 3.66 -16.08 4.76
CA GLU A 201 4.10 -16.35 3.38
C GLU A 201 5.20 -17.39 3.32
N TYR A 202 6.25 -17.20 4.13
CA TYR A 202 7.36 -18.14 4.20
C TYR A 202 6.87 -19.55 4.49
N LYS A 203 6.09 -19.71 5.58
CA LYS A 203 5.53 -21.01 5.96
C LYS A 203 4.69 -21.62 4.83
N THR A 204 3.92 -20.81 4.11
CA THR A 204 3.05 -21.31 3.04
C THR A 204 3.85 -21.70 1.81
N ILE A 205 4.79 -20.89 1.36
CA ILE A 205 5.61 -21.16 0.18
C ILE A 205 6.49 -22.42 0.39
N TYR A 206 7.02 -22.61 1.60
CA TYR A 206 7.93 -23.73 1.88
C TYR A 206 7.21 -25.03 2.25
N LYS A 207 6.04 -24.95 2.93
CA LYS A 207 5.31 -26.16 3.35
C LYS A 207 4.37 -26.74 2.30
N TYR A 208 3.87 -25.93 1.38
CA TYR A 208 2.91 -26.38 0.40
C TYR A 208 3.59 -26.73 -0.92
N ASN A 209 3.35 -27.97 -1.38
CA ASN A 209 3.51 -28.29 -2.79
C ASN A 209 2.43 -27.50 -3.52
N VAL A 210 2.82 -26.37 -4.11
CA VAL A 210 1.96 -25.64 -5.05
C VAL A 210 1.69 -26.65 -6.16
N LYS A 211 0.49 -27.24 -6.18
CA LYS A 211 0.04 -28.00 -7.34
C LYS A 211 -0.11 -26.98 -8.47
N LEU A 212 0.85 -27.02 -9.36
CA LEU A 212 0.84 -26.29 -10.63
C LEU A 212 -0.25 -26.84 -11.54
#